data_a1e5aa57f211dfaab427d1fa89876663
#
_entry.id   a1e5aa57f211dfaab427d1fa89876663
#
_cell.length_a   1.000
_cell.length_b   1.000
_cell.length_c   1.000
_cell.angle_alpha   90.00
_cell.angle_beta   90.00
_cell.angle_gamma   90.00
#
_symmetry.space_group_name_H-M   'P 1'
#
loop_
_entity.id
_entity.type
_entity.pdbx_description
1 polymer ?
#
loop_
_entity_poly.entity_id
_entity_poly.type
_entity_poly.pdbx_seq_one_letter_code
_entity_poly.pdbx_strand_id
1 'polypeptide(L)'
;MRAAVLVEPTEFELQERDRPEPGSNDVLVAIRDVGICGSDVHYYEHGRIGDYVVDDPLVLGHESAGEVVEVGENVTDLGPGDRVALEPGVPCRRCEHCKRGDYHLCEDVVFMATPPHDGAFAEYVSWPADFAYELPETVSTVEGALCEPLSVGIHACRRGDVGTGDTVLVTGAGPIGLMVAEAARAAGATDVIITDVVPEKIEFARERGIDFAVNVMETDLETAVDEYTDGVGADVVVEASGAKPSIESTLDGVRRGGTIVLVGLADEANVPFDFLEVIDNELDVHGSFRYKNTYATAVDLLADDAVDVEGIVDFESSLSDVDDAFNQVMEPAVVKGMISLDDE
;
A
#
# COMPACT_ATOMS: atom_id res chain seq x y z
N MET A 1 -1.44 6.90 -27.08
CA MET A 1 -1.99 6.14 -25.94
C MET A 1 -2.93 6.98 -25.13
N ARG A 2 -3.94 6.38 -24.51
CA ARG A 2 -4.84 7.08 -23.60
C ARG A 2 -4.21 7.15 -22.19
N ALA A 3 -4.48 8.24 -21.49
CA ALA A 3 -4.10 8.42 -20.09
C ALA A 3 -5.17 9.25 -19.38
N ALA A 4 -5.50 8.89 -18.14
CA ALA A 4 -6.35 9.69 -17.27
C ALA A 4 -5.48 10.70 -16.52
N VAL A 5 -5.70 11.98 -16.80
CA VAL A 5 -4.88 13.09 -16.31
C VAL A 5 -5.68 13.90 -15.32
N LEU A 6 -5.22 14.02 -14.09
CA LEU A 6 -5.75 14.96 -13.12
C LEU A 6 -5.35 16.37 -13.58
N VAL A 7 -6.31 17.17 -14.06
CA VAL A 7 -6.08 18.51 -14.58
C VAL A 7 -6.31 19.59 -13.52
N GLU A 8 -7.27 19.37 -12.65
CA GLU A 8 -7.55 20.17 -11.45
C GLU A 8 -8.08 19.22 -10.35
N PRO A 9 -8.07 19.60 -9.08
CA PRO A 9 -8.68 18.79 -8.03
C PRO A 9 -10.12 18.40 -8.38
N THR A 10 -10.42 17.10 -8.25
CA THR A 10 -11.70 16.46 -8.58
C THR A 10 -12.06 16.39 -10.07
N GLU A 11 -11.08 16.58 -10.98
CA GLU A 11 -11.34 16.56 -12.42
C GLU A 11 -10.25 15.81 -13.17
N PHE A 12 -10.61 14.64 -13.72
CA PHE A 12 -9.78 13.93 -14.68
C PHE A 12 -10.18 14.25 -16.11
N GLU A 13 -9.21 14.32 -16.99
CA GLU A 13 -9.41 14.31 -18.43
C GLU A 13 -8.77 13.07 -19.05
N LEU A 14 -9.51 12.34 -19.87
CA LEU A 14 -8.93 11.30 -20.72
C LEU A 14 -8.23 11.96 -21.90
N GLN A 15 -6.90 11.89 -21.94
CA GLN A 15 -6.07 12.53 -22.94
C GLN A 15 -5.36 11.52 -23.83
N GLU A 16 -5.23 11.85 -25.12
CA GLU A 16 -4.31 11.17 -26.04
C GLU A 16 -2.90 11.71 -25.85
N ARG A 17 -1.95 10.85 -25.51
CA ARG A 17 -0.53 11.16 -25.32
C ARG A 17 0.34 10.30 -26.23
N ASP A 18 1.57 10.73 -26.50
CA ASP A 18 2.53 9.90 -27.20
C ASP A 18 2.88 8.67 -26.34
N ARG A 19 2.97 7.50 -26.98
CA ARG A 19 3.44 6.29 -26.31
C ARG A 19 4.92 6.48 -25.93
N PRO A 20 5.34 6.21 -24.69
CA PRO A 20 6.74 6.33 -24.30
C PRO A 20 7.60 5.30 -25.02
N GLU A 21 8.87 5.64 -25.24
CA GLU A 21 9.89 4.73 -25.72
C GLU A 21 10.75 4.28 -24.53
N PRO A 22 11.07 2.97 -24.39
CA PRO A 22 11.92 2.51 -23.30
C PRO A 22 13.36 3.00 -23.49
N GLY A 23 13.98 3.45 -22.39
CA GLY A 23 15.43 3.69 -22.35
C GLY A 23 16.21 2.38 -22.45
N SER A 24 17.55 2.47 -22.58
CA SER A 24 18.40 1.28 -22.78
C SER A 24 18.29 0.22 -21.68
N ASN A 25 17.90 0.61 -20.46
CA ASN A 25 17.75 -0.29 -19.30
C ASN A 25 16.29 -0.44 -18.83
N ASP A 26 15.34 0.08 -19.62
CA ASP A 26 13.94 0.12 -19.24
C ASP A 26 13.12 -0.94 -19.99
N VAL A 27 11.98 -1.25 -19.47
CA VAL A 27 10.91 -1.99 -20.14
C VAL A 27 9.76 -1.05 -20.45
N LEU A 28 9.08 -1.28 -21.57
CA LEU A 28 7.79 -0.68 -21.86
C LEU A 28 6.70 -1.69 -21.51
N VAL A 29 5.83 -1.31 -20.61
CA VAL A 29 4.75 -2.16 -20.08
C VAL A 29 3.41 -1.63 -20.59
N ALA A 30 2.63 -2.51 -21.22
CA ALA A 30 1.20 -2.30 -21.41
C ALA A 30 0.53 -2.55 -20.05
N ILE A 31 0.01 -1.51 -19.44
CA ILE A 31 -0.64 -1.60 -18.12
C ILE A 31 -1.95 -2.36 -18.26
N ARG A 32 -2.23 -3.24 -17.33
CA ARG A 32 -3.47 -4.01 -17.26
C ARG A 32 -4.31 -3.59 -16.06
N ASP A 33 -3.71 -3.53 -14.88
CA ASP A 33 -4.43 -3.22 -13.65
C ASP A 33 -3.65 -2.20 -12.81
N VAL A 34 -4.38 -1.24 -12.24
CA VAL A 34 -3.83 -0.21 -11.36
C VAL A 34 -4.76 0.00 -10.17
N GLY A 35 -4.28 -0.27 -8.94
CA GLY A 35 -5.01 0.00 -7.73
C GLY A 35 -5.16 1.50 -7.46
N ILE A 36 -6.32 1.90 -6.93
CA ILE A 36 -6.53 3.26 -6.43
C ILE A 36 -6.07 3.33 -4.98
N CYS A 37 -5.05 4.12 -4.70
CA CYS A 37 -4.51 4.33 -3.35
C CYS A 37 -5.15 5.53 -2.66
N GLY A 38 -5.17 5.53 -1.32
CA GLY A 38 -5.59 6.70 -0.54
C GLY A 38 -4.78 7.96 -0.84
N SER A 39 -3.50 7.83 -1.20
CA SER A 39 -2.68 8.97 -1.64
C SER A 39 -3.12 9.53 -3.00
N ASP A 40 -3.60 8.70 -3.93
CA ASP A 40 -4.21 9.18 -5.17
C ASP A 40 -5.48 9.98 -4.87
N VAL A 41 -6.30 9.49 -3.92
CA VAL A 41 -7.50 10.22 -3.46
C VAL A 41 -7.14 11.57 -2.84
N HIS A 42 -6.07 11.65 -2.04
CA HIS A 42 -5.60 12.94 -1.49
C HIS A 42 -5.18 13.93 -2.59
N TYR A 43 -4.48 13.47 -3.64
CA TYR A 43 -4.16 14.33 -4.78
C TYR A 43 -5.42 14.72 -5.55
N TYR A 44 -6.35 13.79 -5.74
CA TYR A 44 -7.62 14.05 -6.42
C TYR A 44 -8.44 15.12 -5.68
N GLU A 45 -8.64 14.99 -4.37
CA GLU A 45 -9.46 15.94 -3.60
C GLU A 45 -8.78 17.29 -3.34
N HIS A 46 -7.46 17.26 -3.06
CA HIS A 46 -6.79 18.43 -2.49
C HIS A 46 -5.64 18.98 -3.36
N GLY A 47 -5.27 18.29 -4.43
CA GLY A 47 -4.14 18.68 -5.29
C GLY A 47 -2.78 18.60 -4.60
N ARG A 48 -2.68 17.98 -3.39
CA ARG A 48 -1.42 17.93 -2.65
C ARG A 48 -1.39 16.89 -1.54
N ILE A 49 -0.18 16.44 -1.18
CA ILE A 49 0.12 15.69 0.05
C ILE A 49 1.33 16.34 0.71
N GLY A 50 1.14 17.00 1.85
CA GLY A 50 2.23 17.74 2.49
C GLY A 50 2.85 18.80 1.56
N ASP A 51 4.15 18.67 1.29
CA ASP A 51 4.90 19.58 0.40
C ASP A 51 4.85 19.18 -1.09
N TYR A 52 4.30 18.01 -1.42
CA TYR A 52 4.10 17.58 -2.80
C TYR A 52 2.81 18.17 -3.35
N VAL A 53 2.94 19.14 -4.25
CA VAL A 53 1.82 19.89 -4.85
C VAL A 53 1.71 19.56 -6.33
N VAL A 54 0.49 19.35 -6.82
CA VAL A 54 0.18 19.16 -8.24
C VAL A 54 0.06 20.55 -8.88
N ASP A 55 1.18 21.09 -9.35
CA ASP A 55 1.24 22.40 -10.01
C ASP A 55 0.94 22.31 -11.51
N ASP A 56 1.17 21.14 -12.12
CA ASP A 56 0.91 20.84 -13.54
C ASP A 56 0.03 19.57 -13.63
N PRO A 57 -0.75 19.38 -14.72
CA PRO A 57 -1.54 18.17 -14.92
C PRO A 57 -0.73 16.88 -14.75
N LEU A 58 -1.24 15.91 -13.97
CA LEU A 58 -0.52 14.72 -13.52
C LEU A 58 -1.34 13.44 -13.80
N VAL A 59 -0.68 12.40 -14.28
CA VAL A 59 -1.27 11.05 -14.27
C VAL A 59 -1.07 10.44 -12.89
N LEU A 60 -2.14 9.98 -12.25
CA LEU A 60 -2.08 9.29 -10.96
C LEU A 60 -1.90 7.77 -11.13
N GLY A 61 -1.93 7.02 -10.01
CA GLY A 61 -1.79 5.57 -9.96
C GLY A 61 -0.35 5.11 -9.85
N HIS A 62 -0.07 4.27 -8.85
CA HIS A 62 1.29 3.74 -8.59
C HIS A 62 1.29 2.29 -8.12
N GLU A 63 0.14 1.69 -7.96
CA GLU A 63 -0.03 0.26 -7.66
C GLU A 63 -0.35 -0.46 -8.97
N SER A 64 0.66 -0.84 -9.77
CA SER A 64 0.43 -1.23 -11.16
C SER A 64 1.11 -2.53 -11.57
N ALA A 65 0.43 -3.26 -12.46
CA ALA A 65 0.94 -4.42 -13.15
C ALA A 65 0.51 -4.43 -14.62
N GLY A 66 1.22 -5.19 -15.44
CA GLY A 66 0.92 -5.30 -16.86
C GLY A 66 1.83 -6.27 -17.58
N GLU A 67 1.87 -6.14 -18.91
CA GLU A 67 2.63 -7.01 -19.80
C GLU A 67 3.75 -6.21 -20.49
N VAL A 68 4.96 -6.72 -20.47
CA VAL A 68 6.10 -6.16 -21.19
C VAL A 68 5.84 -6.27 -22.70
N VAL A 69 5.92 -5.15 -23.42
CA VAL A 69 5.72 -5.12 -24.88
C VAL A 69 6.99 -4.77 -25.65
N GLU A 70 7.94 -4.09 -24.98
CA GLU A 70 9.23 -3.73 -25.57
C GLU A 70 10.28 -3.63 -24.46
N VAL A 71 11.53 -3.93 -24.77
CA VAL A 71 12.65 -3.87 -23.82
C VAL A 71 13.82 -3.08 -24.40
N GLY A 72 14.52 -2.36 -23.53
CA GLY A 72 15.75 -1.65 -23.87
C GLY A 72 16.91 -2.61 -24.21
N GLU A 73 17.91 -2.11 -24.92
CA GLU A 73 19.02 -2.93 -25.47
C GLU A 73 19.87 -3.66 -24.40
N ASN A 74 19.86 -3.20 -23.15
CA ASN A 74 20.62 -3.79 -22.05
C ASN A 74 19.78 -4.71 -21.17
N VAL A 75 18.47 -4.83 -21.41
CA VAL A 75 17.57 -5.70 -20.64
C VAL A 75 17.73 -7.13 -21.15
N THR A 76 18.03 -8.06 -20.25
CA THR A 76 18.29 -9.47 -20.59
C THR A 76 17.38 -10.46 -19.86
N ASP A 77 16.78 -10.02 -18.76
CA ASP A 77 16.05 -10.89 -17.82
C ASP A 77 14.52 -10.82 -18.03
N LEU A 78 14.04 -9.85 -18.81
CA LEU A 78 12.65 -9.67 -19.19
C LEU A 78 12.53 -9.58 -20.72
N GLY A 79 11.37 -9.99 -21.26
CA GLY A 79 11.06 -9.93 -22.68
C GLY A 79 9.59 -9.64 -22.95
N PRO A 80 9.23 -9.29 -24.20
CA PRO A 80 7.83 -9.11 -24.59
C PRO A 80 6.98 -10.35 -24.29
N GLY A 81 5.83 -10.15 -23.64
CA GLY A 81 4.91 -11.17 -23.16
C GLY A 81 5.06 -11.52 -21.69
N ASP A 82 6.15 -11.12 -21.03
CA ASP A 82 6.29 -11.32 -19.58
C ASP A 82 5.35 -10.38 -18.83
N ARG A 83 4.62 -10.93 -17.84
CA ARG A 83 3.79 -10.13 -16.95
C ARG A 83 4.63 -9.66 -15.78
N VAL A 84 4.45 -8.39 -15.39
CA VAL A 84 5.27 -7.76 -14.36
C VAL A 84 4.43 -6.90 -13.40
N ALA A 85 4.83 -6.87 -12.14
CA ALA A 85 4.45 -5.84 -11.17
C ALA A 85 5.52 -4.75 -11.15
N LEU A 86 5.11 -3.48 -11.09
CA LEU A 86 6.04 -2.35 -11.13
C LEU A 86 6.23 -1.76 -9.72
N GLU A 87 7.47 -1.79 -9.21
CA GLU A 87 7.81 -1.06 -7.99
C GLU A 87 7.93 0.44 -8.32
N PRO A 88 7.05 1.30 -7.78
CA PRO A 88 6.91 2.68 -8.24
C PRO A 88 8.03 3.62 -7.83
N GLY A 89 8.90 3.21 -6.89
CA GLY A 89 9.92 4.07 -6.29
C GLY A 89 11.33 3.82 -6.79
N VAL A 90 11.80 4.56 -7.81
CA VAL A 90 13.16 4.44 -8.35
C VAL A 90 14.13 5.38 -7.65
N PRO A 91 15.11 4.86 -6.89
CA PRO A 91 16.06 5.68 -6.14
C PRO A 91 17.22 6.19 -7.01
N CYS A 92 17.96 7.19 -6.52
CA CYS A 92 19.14 7.72 -7.21
C CYS A 92 20.34 6.75 -7.27
N ARG A 93 20.32 5.63 -6.54
CA ARG A 93 21.35 4.56 -6.48
C ARG A 93 22.73 4.98 -5.97
N ARG A 94 22.95 6.26 -5.60
CA ARG A 94 24.25 6.82 -5.23
C ARG A 94 24.33 7.47 -3.87
N CYS A 95 23.22 7.89 -3.27
CA CYS A 95 23.19 8.51 -1.95
C CYS A 95 23.53 7.50 -0.83
N GLU A 96 23.68 7.97 0.39
CA GLU A 96 24.00 7.15 1.55
C GLU A 96 22.93 6.09 1.81
N HIS A 97 21.65 6.46 1.73
CA HIS A 97 20.52 5.56 1.93
C HIS A 97 20.52 4.44 0.90
N CYS A 98 20.69 4.77 -0.39
CA CYS A 98 20.78 3.75 -1.45
C CYS A 98 21.92 2.76 -1.22
N LYS A 99 23.11 3.26 -0.80
CA LYS A 99 24.28 2.40 -0.56
C LYS A 99 24.13 1.49 0.66
N ARG A 100 23.23 1.82 1.58
CA ARG A 100 22.91 0.97 2.75
C ARG A 100 21.79 -0.03 2.45
N GLY A 101 21.13 0.07 1.29
CA GLY A 101 19.92 -0.69 0.97
C GLY A 101 18.63 -0.10 1.55
N ASP A 102 18.71 1.11 2.12
CA ASP A 102 17.56 1.88 2.62
C ASP A 102 17.02 2.81 1.51
N TYR A 103 16.89 2.30 0.30
CA TYR A 103 16.64 3.10 -0.90
C TYR A 103 15.28 3.81 -0.89
N HIS A 104 14.30 3.32 -0.12
CA HIS A 104 13.01 3.97 0.11
C HIS A 104 13.14 5.35 0.80
N LEU A 105 14.26 5.60 1.50
CA LEU A 105 14.61 6.87 2.14
C LEU A 105 15.46 7.77 1.24
N CYS A 106 15.61 7.45 -0.04
CA CYS A 106 16.34 8.28 -1.00
C CYS A 106 15.63 9.63 -1.17
N GLU A 107 16.35 10.73 -0.93
CA GLU A 107 15.79 12.08 -1.09
C GLU A 107 15.52 12.43 -2.57
N ASP A 108 16.26 11.81 -3.50
CA ASP A 108 16.12 11.99 -4.95
C ASP A 108 15.27 10.85 -5.59
N VAL A 109 14.35 10.24 -4.86
CA VAL A 109 13.52 9.16 -5.41
C VAL A 109 12.56 9.72 -6.46
N VAL A 110 12.49 9.07 -7.62
CA VAL A 110 11.41 9.22 -8.59
C VAL A 110 10.31 8.24 -8.19
N PHE A 111 9.13 8.73 -7.85
CA PHE A 111 8.03 7.88 -7.44
C PHE A 111 6.82 8.14 -8.34
N MET A 112 6.24 7.07 -8.93
CA MET A 112 5.06 7.17 -9.77
C MET A 112 3.95 7.96 -9.05
N ALA A 113 3.18 8.75 -9.81
CA ALA A 113 2.07 9.54 -9.30
C ALA A 113 2.42 10.53 -8.17
N THR A 114 3.72 10.85 -8.01
CA THR A 114 4.15 11.90 -7.07
C THR A 114 4.71 13.07 -7.88
N PRO A 115 4.15 14.28 -7.73
CA PRO A 115 4.58 15.42 -8.53
C PRO A 115 6.11 15.63 -8.52
N PRO A 116 6.74 15.88 -9.67
CA PRO A 116 6.16 16.08 -11.00
C PRO A 116 6.08 14.81 -11.88
N HIS A 117 6.10 13.62 -11.31
CA HIS A 117 6.23 12.35 -12.04
C HIS A 117 4.88 11.70 -12.31
N ASP A 118 4.59 11.42 -13.57
CA ASP A 118 3.39 10.71 -13.99
C ASP A 118 3.36 9.28 -13.41
N GLY A 119 2.15 8.79 -13.17
CA GLY A 119 1.82 7.45 -12.70
C GLY A 119 1.32 6.53 -13.81
N ALA A 120 0.56 5.52 -13.39
CA ALA A 120 0.19 4.38 -14.22
C ALA A 120 -1.27 4.36 -14.70
N PHE A 121 -2.11 5.39 -14.44
CA PHE A 121 -3.43 5.48 -15.09
C PHE A 121 -3.27 5.87 -16.56
N ALA A 122 -2.56 5.02 -17.30
CA ALA A 122 -2.24 5.16 -18.71
C ALA A 122 -2.03 3.80 -19.36
N GLU A 123 -2.30 3.68 -20.67
CA GLU A 123 -2.15 2.40 -21.39
C GLU A 123 -0.72 1.85 -21.38
N TYR A 124 0.30 2.72 -21.31
CA TYR A 124 1.71 2.29 -21.34
C TYR A 124 2.55 3.12 -20.37
N VAL A 125 3.48 2.43 -19.70
CA VAL A 125 4.51 3.04 -18.86
C VAL A 125 5.88 2.50 -19.26
N SER A 126 6.88 3.39 -19.39
CA SER A 126 8.29 3.00 -19.50
C SER A 126 8.91 3.06 -18.12
N TRP A 127 9.50 1.95 -17.65
CA TRP A 127 10.02 1.83 -16.29
C TRP A 127 11.34 1.06 -16.25
N PRO A 128 12.27 1.34 -15.31
CA PRO A 128 13.51 0.59 -15.18
C PRO A 128 13.27 -0.90 -14.96
N ALA A 129 13.94 -1.74 -15.74
CA ALA A 129 13.73 -3.19 -15.73
C ALA A 129 14.00 -3.83 -14.36
N ASP A 130 14.93 -3.28 -13.57
CA ASP A 130 15.25 -3.76 -12.23
C ASP A 130 14.24 -3.34 -11.14
N PHE A 131 13.19 -2.60 -11.51
CA PHE A 131 12.00 -2.27 -10.72
C PHE A 131 10.72 -2.83 -11.36
N ALA A 132 10.86 -3.78 -12.30
CA ALA A 132 9.79 -4.58 -12.86
C ALA A 132 9.99 -6.04 -12.45
N TYR A 133 9.07 -6.59 -11.67
CA TYR A 133 9.14 -7.94 -11.10
C TYR A 133 8.26 -8.88 -11.89
N GLU A 134 8.87 -9.91 -12.50
CA GLU A 134 8.15 -10.92 -13.26
C GLU A 134 7.12 -11.65 -12.39
N LEU A 135 5.88 -11.77 -12.91
CA LEU A 135 4.80 -12.49 -12.28
C LEU A 135 4.73 -13.92 -12.82
N PRO A 136 4.73 -14.95 -11.95
CA PRO A 136 4.46 -16.33 -12.37
C PRO A 136 3.09 -16.48 -13.04
N GLU A 137 2.89 -17.55 -13.81
CA GLU A 137 1.60 -17.84 -14.47
C GLU A 137 0.42 -17.96 -13.50
N THR A 138 0.68 -18.28 -12.23
CA THR A 138 -0.32 -18.42 -11.17
C THR A 138 -0.81 -17.10 -10.59
N VAL A 139 -0.05 -16.01 -10.76
CA VAL A 139 -0.36 -14.68 -10.21
C VAL A 139 -1.01 -13.82 -11.28
N SER A 140 -2.19 -13.28 -11.02
CA SER A 140 -2.92 -12.37 -11.91
C SER A 140 -2.26 -10.98 -11.97
N THR A 141 -2.63 -10.14 -12.92
CA THR A 141 -2.18 -8.74 -12.97
C THR A 141 -2.86 -7.89 -11.89
N VAL A 142 -4.06 -8.24 -11.45
CA VAL A 142 -4.72 -7.66 -10.27
C VAL A 142 -3.87 -7.89 -9.02
N GLU A 143 -3.49 -9.14 -8.74
CA GLU A 143 -2.58 -9.46 -7.63
C GLU A 143 -1.21 -8.78 -7.80
N GLY A 144 -0.69 -8.72 -9.03
CA GLY A 144 0.54 -8.01 -9.35
C GLY A 144 0.49 -6.53 -9.01
N ALA A 145 -0.63 -5.86 -9.28
CA ALA A 145 -0.85 -4.47 -8.89
C ALA A 145 -0.87 -4.32 -7.35
N LEU A 146 -1.47 -5.29 -6.66
CA LEU A 146 -1.56 -5.33 -5.20
C LEU A 146 -0.23 -5.71 -4.51
N CYS A 147 0.84 -6.06 -5.25
CA CYS A 147 2.20 -6.18 -4.68
C CYS A 147 2.65 -4.88 -4.00
N GLU A 148 2.18 -3.72 -4.48
CA GLU A 148 2.55 -2.43 -3.90
C GLU A 148 2.03 -2.30 -2.46
N PRO A 149 0.70 -2.31 -2.20
CA PRO A 149 0.19 -2.20 -0.83
C PRO A 149 0.57 -3.40 0.04
N LEU A 150 0.72 -4.61 -0.51
CA LEU A 150 1.25 -5.76 0.23
C LEU A 150 2.68 -5.51 0.69
N SER A 151 3.50 -4.85 -0.13
CA SER A 151 4.86 -4.45 0.24
C SER A 151 4.89 -3.49 1.42
N VAL A 152 3.90 -2.60 1.55
CA VAL A 152 3.72 -1.76 2.75
C VAL A 152 3.45 -2.63 3.98
N GLY A 153 2.54 -3.61 3.88
CA GLY A 153 2.23 -4.55 4.96
C GLY A 153 3.44 -5.38 5.39
N ILE A 154 4.17 -5.96 4.43
CA ILE A 154 5.41 -6.73 4.70
C ILE A 154 6.46 -5.84 5.38
N HIS A 155 6.61 -4.60 4.92
CA HIS A 155 7.58 -3.68 5.52
C HIS A 155 7.19 -3.29 6.94
N ALA A 156 5.92 -3.02 7.19
CA ALA A 156 5.40 -2.73 8.53
C ALA A 156 5.67 -3.91 9.49
N CYS A 157 5.39 -5.15 9.07
CA CYS A 157 5.70 -6.35 9.86
C CYS A 157 7.21 -6.48 10.13
N ARG A 158 8.08 -6.20 9.14
CA ARG A 158 9.53 -6.17 9.34
C ARG A 158 9.98 -5.06 10.28
N ARG A 159 9.29 -3.90 10.27
CA ARG A 159 9.57 -2.80 11.22
C ARG A 159 9.17 -3.14 12.64
N GLY A 160 8.11 -3.91 12.81
CA GLY A 160 7.62 -4.42 14.09
C GLY A 160 8.33 -5.69 14.57
N ASP A 161 9.23 -6.28 13.76
CA ASP A 161 9.87 -7.57 14.01
C ASP A 161 8.85 -8.70 14.25
N VAL A 162 7.72 -8.66 13.52
CA VAL A 162 6.64 -9.64 13.62
C VAL A 162 7.17 -11.05 13.30
N GLY A 163 6.89 -12.00 14.16
CA GLY A 163 7.36 -13.37 14.04
C GLY A 163 6.40 -14.42 14.58
N THR A 164 6.90 -15.65 14.64
CA THR A 164 6.10 -16.81 15.07
C THR A 164 5.69 -16.71 16.53
N GLY A 165 4.39 -16.77 16.77
CA GLY A 165 3.80 -16.76 18.10
C GLY A 165 3.31 -15.38 18.56
N ASP A 166 3.56 -14.33 17.77
CA ASP A 166 3.12 -12.99 18.14
C ASP A 166 1.61 -12.81 17.97
N THR A 167 1.04 -11.97 18.83
CA THR A 167 -0.27 -11.35 18.67
C THR A 167 -0.07 -9.96 18.05
N VAL A 168 -0.67 -9.74 16.88
CA VAL A 168 -0.59 -8.46 16.15
C VAL A 168 -1.93 -7.75 16.20
N LEU A 169 -1.94 -6.53 16.72
CA LEU A 169 -3.08 -5.62 16.64
C LEU A 169 -2.90 -4.66 15.47
N VAL A 170 -3.88 -4.58 14.60
CA VAL A 170 -3.92 -3.63 13.48
C VAL A 170 -5.06 -2.64 13.72
N THR A 171 -4.75 -1.35 13.79
CA THR A 171 -5.78 -0.32 13.90
C THR A 171 -6.06 0.32 12.55
N GLY A 172 -7.30 0.13 12.05
CA GLY A 172 -7.75 0.44 10.71
C GLY A 172 -7.90 -0.80 9.83
N ALA A 173 -9.13 -1.09 9.37
CA ALA A 173 -9.46 -2.20 8.46
C ALA A 173 -9.61 -1.72 7.00
N GLY A 174 -8.84 -0.70 6.63
CA GLY A 174 -8.67 -0.27 5.24
C GLY A 174 -7.69 -1.17 4.47
N PRO A 175 -7.36 -0.84 3.21
CA PRO A 175 -6.50 -1.67 2.36
C PRO A 175 -5.17 -2.00 3.04
N ILE A 176 -4.50 -1.00 3.62
CA ILE A 176 -3.19 -1.19 4.27
C ILE A 176 -3.31 -2.06 5.53
N GLY A 177 -4.36 -1.85 6.35
CA GLY A 177 -4.56 -2.69 7.54
C GLY A 177 -4.79 -4.15 7.20
N LEU A 178 -5.57 -4.44 6.15
CA LEU A 178 -5.78 -5.81 5.67
C LEU A 178 -4.49 -6.41 5.09
N MET A 179 -3.70 -5.64 4.33
CA MET A 179 -2.39 -6.10 3.84
C MET A 179 -1.40 -6.37 4.98
N VAL A 180 -1.44 -5.57 6.05
CA VAL A 180 -0.66 -5.85 7.28
C VAL A 180 -1.12 -7.14 7.93
N ALA A 181 -2.43 -7.39 8.02
CA ALA A 181 -2.98 -8.61 8.60
C ALA A 181 -2.54 -9.87 7.82
N GLU A 182 -2.61 -9.82 6.48
CA GLU A 182 -2.13 -10.91 5.62
C GLU A 182 -0.60 -11.11 5.77
N ALA A 183 0.18 -10.03 5.72
CA ALA A 183 1.62 -10.09 5.90
C ALA A 183 2.03 -10.59 7.29
N ALA A 184 1.31 -10.23 8.35
CA ALA A 184 1.56 -10.69 9.71
C ALA A 184 1.34 -12.19 9.84
N ARG A 185 0.26 -12.73 9.27
CA ARG A 185 0.01 -14.19 9.21
C ARG A 185 1.11 -14.92 8.45
N ALA A 186 1.49 -14.40 7.27
CA ALA A 186 2.59 -14.98 6.49
C ALA A 186 3.94 -14.90 7.22
N ALA A 187 4.17 -13.88 8.06
CA ALA A 187 5.34 -13.77 8.93
C ALA A 187 5.32 -14.75 10.13
N GLY A 188 4.16 -15.35 10.43
CA GLY A 188 3.99 -16.35 11.49
C GLY A 188 3.30 -15.85 12.75
N ALA A 189 2.66 -14.68 12.72
CA ALA A 189 1.78 -14.25 13.80
C ALA A 189 0.71 -15.32 14.07
N THR A 190 0.49 -15.64 15.34
CA THR A 190 -0.49 -16.65 15.74
C THR A 190 -1.88 -16.04 15.72
N ASP A 191 -1.97 -14.78 16.11
CA ASP A 191 -3.22 -14.08 16.29
C ASP A 191 -3.13 -12.69 15.64
N VAL A 192 -4.19 -12.32 14.94
CA VAL A 192 -4.36 -10.98 14.37
C VAL A 192 -5.68 -10.40 14.83
N ILE A 193 -5.59 -9.26 15.50
CA ILE A 193 -6.72 -8.43 15.91
C ILE A 193 -6.78 -7.26 14.94
N ILE A 194 -7.93 -6.93 14.39
CA ILE A 194 -8.12 -5.73 13.56
C ILE A 194 -9.27 -4.88 14.08
N THR A 195 -9.13 -3.57 14.01
CA THR A 195 -10.15 -2.64 14.47
C THR A 195 -10.48 -1.59 13.43
N ASP A 196 -11.74 -1.14 13.41
CA ASP A 196 -12.18 -0.01 12.59
C ASP A 196 -13.40 0.64 13.24
N VAL A 197 -13.79 1.81 12.76
CA VAL A 197 -15.02 2.53 13.13
C VAL A 197 -16.18 2.20 12.18
N VAL A 198 -15.90 1.66 10.99
CA VAL A 198 -16.86 1.36 9.93
C VAL A 198 -17.33 -0.08 10.07
N PRO A 199 -18.64 -0.34 10.36
CA PRO A 199 -19.14 -1.71 10.56
C PRO A 199 -18.93 -2.64 9.37
N GLU A 200 -19.08 -2.12 8.15
CA GLU A 200 -18.93 -2.87 6.90
C GLU A 200 -17.49 -3.38 6.73
N LYS A 201 -16.49 -2.58 7.08
CA LYS A 201 -15.07 -2.99 7.04
C LYS A 201 -14.75 -4.06 8.08
N ILE A 202 -15.38 -4.00 9.24
CA ILE A 202 -15.26 -5.05 10.27
C ILE A 202 -15.88 -6.36 9.79
N GLU A 203 -17.04 -6.32 9.16
CA GLU A 203 -17.64 -7.53 8.60
C GLU A 203 -16.80 -8.09 7.46
N PHE A 204 -16.30 -7.24 6.58
CA PHE A 204 -15.37 -7.61 5.53
C PHE A 204 -14.12 -8.32 6.07
N ALA A 205 -13.50 -7.79 7.14
CA ALA A 205 -12.35 -8.42 7.77
C ALA A 205 -12.70 -9.81 8.35
N ARG A 206 -13.90 -10.00 8.92
CA ARG A 206 -14.38 -11.30 9.41
C ARG A 206 -14.59 -12.31 8.30
N GLU A 207 -15.19 -11.89 7.17
CA GLU A 207 -15.37 -12.74 5.99
C GLU A 207 -14.04 -13.24 5.44
N ARG A 208 -12.95 -12.51 5.65
CA ARG A 208 -11.58 -12.88 5.32
C ARG A 208 -10.86 -13.68 6.42
N GLY A 209 -11.61 -14.19 7.38
CA GLY A 209 -11.09 -15.07 8.43
C GLY A 209 -10.26 -14.34 9.50
N ILE A 210 -10.45 -13.03 9.68
CA ILE A 210 -9.93 -12.32 10.85
C ILE A 210 -11.02 -12.40 11.94
N ASP A 211 -10.95 -13.45 12.78
CA ASP A 211 -11.97 -13.73 13.80
C ASP A 211 -12.10 -12.62 14.85
N PHE A 212 -11.00 -11.89 15.08
CA PHE A 212 -10.94 -10.77 16.02
C PHE A 212 -10.97 -9.41 15.31
N ALA A 213 -12.11 -9.12 14.67
CA ALA A 213 -12.39 -7.82 14.07
C ALA A 213 -13.39 -7.06 14.95
N VAL A 214 -13.00 -5.90 15.47
CA VAL A 214 -13.70 -5.13 16.48
C VAL A 214 -14.07 -3.73 16.01
N ASN A 215 -15.35 -3.36 16.13
CA ASN A 215 -15.77 -1.97 15.92
C ASN A 215 -15.51 -1.17 17.22
N VAL A 216 -14.54 -0.24 17.15
CA VAL A 216 -14.16 0.58 18.33
C VAL A 216 -15.18 1.65 18.70
N MET A 217 -16.24 1.80 17.93
CA MET A 217 -17.41 2.62 18.32
C MET A 217 -18.38 1.84 19.23
N GLU A 218 -18.29 0.50 19.28
CA GLU A 218 -19.15 -0.37 20.07
C GLU A 218 -18.43 -0.88 21.32
N THR A 219 -17.13 -1.21 21.21
CA THR A 219 -16.30 -1.69 22.32
C THR A 219 -14.96 -0.94 22.24
N ASP A 220 -14.56 -0.27 23.30
CA ASP A 220 -13.27 0.42 23.33
C ASP A 220 -12.10 -0.55 23.13
N LEU A 221 -10.98 -0.02 22.59
CA LEU A 221 -9.83 -0.81 22.18
C LEU A 221 -9.23 -1.60 23.35
N GLU A 222 -9.02 -0.95 24.51
CA GLU A 222 -8.41 -1.57 25.68
C GLU A 222 -9.23 -2.79 26.12
N THR A 223 -10.56 -2.62 26.27
CA THR A 223 -11.45 -3.71 26.64
C THR A 223 -11.39 -4.86 25.65
N ALA A 224 -11.41 -4.57 24.35
CA ALA A 224 -11.39 -5.61 23.30
C ALA A 224 -10.06 -6.39 23.30
N VAL A 225 -8.94 -5.70 23.43
CA VAL A 225 -7.61 -6.33 23.46
C VAL A 225 -7.42 -7.11 24.75
N ASP A 226 -7.82 -6.58 25.91
CA ASP A 226 -7.74 -7.25 27.20
C ASP A 226 -8.55 -8.56 27.23
N GLU A 227 -9.78 -8.53 26.70
CA GLU A 227 -10.61 -9.74 26.60
C GLU A 227 -9.95 -10.83 25.74
N TYR A 228 -9.24 -10.44 24.67
CA TYR A 228 -8.59 -11.39 23.78
C TYR A 228 -7.26 -11.91 24.32
N THR A 229 -6.47 -11.04 24.93
CA THR A 229 -5.11 -11.32 25.37
C THR A 229 -4.99 -11.68 26.85
N ASP A 230 -6.10 -11.91 27.56
CA ASP A 230 -6.15 -12.10 29.03
C ASP A 230 -5.46 -10.93 29.78
N GLY A 231 -5.58 -9.69 29.29
CA GLY A 231 -5.00 -8.48 29.88
C GLY A 231 -3.50 -8.31 29.64
N VAL A 232 -2.90 -9.04 28.72
CA VAL A 232 -1.46 -8.93 28.39
C VAL A 232 -1.17 -7.83 27.40
N GLY A 233 -2.05 -7.63 26.41
CA GLY A 233 -1.86 -6.75 25.25
C GLY A 233 -1.16 -7.46 24.07
N ALA A 234 -1.13 -6.79 22.91
CA ALA A 234 -0.50 -7.31 21.70
C ALA A 234 1.03 -7.15 21.71
N ASP A 235 1.74 -8.10 21.11
CA ASP A 235 3.21 -8.03 20.93
C ASP A 235 3.59 -6.86 20.04
N VAL A 236 2.84 -6.69 18.93
CA VAL A 236 3.04 -5.63 17.95
C VAL A 236 1.70 -4.95 17.66
N VAL A 237 1.69 -3.63 17.71
CA VAL A 237 0.56 -2.79 17.26
C VAL A 237 0.97 -2.08 15.98
N VAL A 238 0.19 -2.24 14.91
CA VAL A 238 0.40 -1.53 13.65
C VAL A 238 -0.75 -0.54 13.43
N GLU A 239 -0.42 0.74 13.47
CA GLU A 239 -1.38 1.80 13.20
C GLU A 239 -1.42 2.05 11.68
N ALA A 240 -2.57 1.77 11.06
CA ALA A 240 -2.76 1.82 9.62
C ALA A 240 -3.90 2.75 9.15
N SER A 241 -4.53 3.47 10.08
CA SER A 241 -5.65 4.38 9.74
C SER A 241 -5.22 5.83 9.52
N GLY A 242 -4.13 6.27 10.19
CA GLY A 242 -3.71 7.68 10.25
C GLY A 242 -4.61 8.58 11.09
N ALA A 243 -5.73 8.07 11.60
CA ALA A 243 -6.65 8.86 12.41
C ALA A 243 -6.05 9.15 13.80
N LYS A 244 -6.11 10.41 14.22
CA LYS A 244 -5.56 10.84 15.50
C LYS A 244 -6.01 9.99 16.69
N PRO A 245 -7.33 9.66 16.88
CA PRO A 245 -7.75 8.80 18.00
C PRO A 245 -7.14 7.38 17.90
N SER A 246 -6.95 6.86 16.72
CA SER A 246 -6.32 5.57 16.49
C SER A 246 -4.84 5.58 16.90
N ILE A 247 -4.10 6.62 16.51
CA ILE A 247 -2.70 6.80 16.90
C ILE A 247 -2.57 6.89 18.43
N GLU A 248 -3.42 7.69 19.07
CA GLU A 248 -3.45 7.86 20.54
C GLU A 248 -3.72 6.52 21.24
N SER A 249 -4.66 5.71 20.74
CA SER A 249 -5.09 4.45 21.35
C SER A 249 -4.11 3.28 21.15
N THR A 250 -3.06 3.43 20.34
CA THR A 250 -2.06 2.35 20.17
C THR A 250 -1.39 1.95 21.49
N LEU A 251 -1.25 2.89 22.42
CA LEU A 251 -0.69 2.63 23.76
C LEU A 251 -1.57 1.72 24.60
N ASP A 252 -2.89 1.80 24.43
CA ASP A 252 -3.87 1.01 25.19
C ASP A 252 -3.88 -0.46 24.74
N GLY A 253 -3.37 -0.77 23.54
CA GLY A 253 -3.39 -2.12 22.97
C GLY A 253 -2.08 -2.88 23.04
N VAL A 254 -0.96 -2.21 23.34
CA VAL A 254 0.38 -2.83 23.32
C VAL A 254 0.77 -3.40 24.69
N ARG A 255 1.39 -4.59 24.71
CA ARG A 255 1.95 -5.14 25.94
C ARG A 255 3.21 -4.40 26.40
N ARG A 256 3.62 -4.59 27.65
CA ARG A 256 4.94 -4.13 28.11
C ARG A 256 6.07 -4.78 27.31
N GLY A 257 7.05 -3.97 26.90
CA GLY A 257 8.14 -4.39 26.03
C GLY A 257 7.68 -4.72 24.61
N GLY A 258 6.51 -4.26 24.19
CA GLY A 258 5.97 -4.43 22.85
C GLY A 258 6.40 -3.34 21.89
N THR A 259 5.97 -3.48 20.64
CA THR A 259 6.36 -2.58 19.55
C THR A 259 5.14 -1.91 18.94
N ILE A 260 5.21 -0.61 18.68
CA ILE A 260 4.22 0.15 17.92
C ILE A 260 4.84 0.57 16.58
N VAL A 261 4.15 0.30 15.47
CA VAL A 261 4.55 0.70 14.12
C VAL A 261 3.52 1.65 13.55
N LEU A 262 3.91 2.87 13.25
CA LEU A 262 3.07 3.91 12.66
C LEU A 262 3.22 3.89 11.14
N VAL A 263 2.15 3.54 10.43
CA VAL A 263 2.09 3.42 8.95
C VAL A 263 1.11 4.41 8.36
N GLY A 264 -0.03 4.63 9.02
CA GLY A 264 -1.10 5.50 8.56
C GLY A 264 -0.62 6.93 8.32
N LEU A 265 -1.04 7.54 7.22
CA LEU A 265 -0.74 8.94 6.92
C LEU A 265 -1.64 9.83 7.79
N ALA A 266 -1.05 10.48 8.79
CA ALA A 266 -1.80 11.31 9.72
C ALA A 266 -2.24 12.63 9.08
N ASP A 267 -3.53 12.98 9.24
CA ASP A 267 -4.08 14.26 8.78
C ASP A 267 -3.52 15.46 9.56
N GLU A 268 -3.12 15.24 10.81
CA GLU A 268 -2.54 16.25 11.69
C GLU A 268 -1.06 15.93 11.99
N ALA A 269 -0.18 16.92 11.80
CA ALA A 269 1.26 16.76 12.09
C ALA A 269 1.58 16.60 13.58
N ASN A 270 0.67 17.01 14.48
CA ASN A 270 0.87 16.96 15.92
C ASN A 270 -0.22 16.12 16.58
N VAL A 271 0.15 14.91 16.97
CA VAL A 271 -0.70 13.99 17.72
C VAL A 271 -0.13 13.84 19.14
N PRO A 272 -0.93 14.02 20.21
CA PRO A 272 -0.49 13.73 21.57
C PRO A 272 -0.08 12.27 21.73
N PHE A 273 1.00 12.02 22.46
CA PHE A 273 1.49 10.67 22.75
C PHE A 273 2.07 10.66 24.17
N ASP A 274 1.66 9.72 25.03
CA ASP A 274 2.15 9.68 26.42
C ASP A 274 3.55 9.05 26.48
N PHE A 275 4.58 9.91 26.50
CA PHE A 275 5.97 9.47 26.60
C PHE A 275 6.32 8.80 27.94
N LEU A 276 5.59 9.08 29.03
CA LEU A 276 5.84 8.39 30.30
C LEU A 276 5.41 6.92 30.18
N GLU A 277 4.32 6.67 29.51
CA GLU A 277 3.87 5.32 29.23
C GLU A 277 4.84 4.53 28.34
N VAL A 278 5.37 5.16 27.30
CA VAL A 278 6.44 4.57 26.47
C VAL A 278 7.65 4.20 27.31
N ILE A 279 8.07 5.06 28.24
CA ILE A 279 9.25 4.81 29.10
C ILE A 279 8.95 3.73 30.14
N ASP A 280 7.82 3.82 30.84
CA ASP A 280 7.47 2.93 31.95
C ASP A 280 7.19 1.50 31.50
N ASN A 281 6.76 1.34 30.25
CA ASN A 281 6.48 0.04 29.61
C ASN A 281 7.62 -0.45 28.71
N GLU A 282 8.73 0.30 28.56
CA GLU A 282 9.86 -0.03 27.63
C GLU A 282 9.38 -0.33 26.21
N LEU A 283 8.53 0.55 25.65
CA LEU A 283 7.97 0.34 24.31
C LEU A 283 8.92 0.81 23.22
N ASP A 284 9.00 0.04 22.12
CA ASP A 284 9.60 0.47 20.87
C ASP A 284 8.55 1.14 19.98
N VAL A 285 8.83 2.36 19.50
CA VAL A 285 7.95 3.09 18.56
C VAL A 285 8.68 3.34 17.26
N HIS A 286 8.16 2.80 16.17
CA HIS A 286 8.75 2.86 14.85
C HIS A 286 7.82 3.56 13.84
N GLY A 287 8.38 4.46 13.03
CA GLY A 287 7.72 4.89 11.80
C GLY A 287 7.98 3.88 10.67
N SER A 288 7.03 3.68 9.81
CA SER A 288 7.15 2.95 8.55
C SER A 288 6.86 3.90 7.40
N PHE A 289 7.76 3.97 6.42
CA PHE A 289 7.60 4.83 5.27
C PHE A 289 7.84 4.05 3.99
N ARG A 290 6.83 3.95 3.12
CA ARG A 290 6.91 3.14 1.92
C ARG A 290 7.38 1.70 2.27
N TYR A 291 8.35 1.17 1.53
CA TYR A 291 8.92 -0.15 1.75
C TYR A 291 10.29 -0.28 1.06
N LYS A 292 11.01 -1.34 1.37
CA LYS A 292 12.27 -1.71 0.70
C LYS A 292 12.44 -3.21 0.61
N ASN A 293 12.96 -3.70 -0.50
CA ASN A 293 13.29 -5.13 -0.71
C ASN A 293 12.11 -6.06 -0.36
N THR A 294 10.91 -5.71 -0.77
CA THR A 294 9.67 -6.42 -0.45
C THR A 294 8.98 -7.01 -1.67
N TYR A 295 9.13 -6.41 -2.86
CA TYR A 295 8.41 -6.86 -4.06
C TYR A 295 8.65 -8.33 -4.42
N ALA A 296 9.91 -8.78 -4.46
CA ALA A 296 10.19 -10.20 -4.69
C ALA A 296 9.51 -11.10 -3.65
N THR A 297 9.51 -10.69 -2.36
CA THR A 297 8.80 -11.42 -1.31
C THR A 297 7.29 -11.38 -1.53
N ALA A 298 6.72 -10.25 -1.96
CA ALA A 298 5.29 -10.14 -2.25
C ALA A 298 4.89 -11.09 -3.38
N VAL A 299 5.64 -11.11 -4.49
CA VAL A 299 5.42 -12.04 -5.60
C VAL A 299 5.53 -13.51 -5.15
N ASP A 300 6.54 -13.86 -4.34
CA ASP A 300 6.70 -15.22 -3.80
C ASP A 300 5.49 -15.62 -2.91
N LEU A 301 5.02 -14.73 -2.04
CA LEU A 301 3.87 -14.99 -1.17
C LEU A 301 2.56 -15.19 -1.97
N LEU A 302 2.37 -14.41 -3.03
CA LEU A 302 1.23 -14.57 -3.95
C LEU A 302 1.33 -15.88 -4.73
N ALA A 303 2.50 -16.20 -5.26
CA ALA A 303 2.72 -17.43 -6.03
C ALA A 303 2.50 -18.72 -5.22
N ASP A 304 2.72 -18.66 -3.91
CA ASP A 304 2.57 -19.77 -2.96
C ASP A 304 1.17 -19.80 -2.29
N ASP A 305 0.21 -18.94 -2.70
CA ASP A 305 -1.10 -18.74 -2.07
C ASP A 305 -1.00 -18.50 -0.55
N ALA A 306 0.10 -17.86 -0.11
CA ALA A 306 0.34 -17.61 1.31
C ALA A 306 -0.39 -16.37 1.83
N VAL A 307 -0.89 -15.52 0.95
CA VAL A 307 -1.69 -14.32 1.21
C VAL A 307 -2.83 -14.23 0.21
N ASP A 308 -3.99 -13.74 0.64
CA ASP A 308 -5.13 -13.46 -0.23
C ASP A 308 -5.33 -11.96 -0.37
N VAL A 309 -4.88 -11.39 -1.47
CA VAL A 309 -4.98 -9.95 -1.73
C VAL A 309 -6.08 -9.60 -2.75
N GLU A 310 -6.38 -10.48 -3.71
CA GLU A 310 -7.37 -10.21 -4.76
C GLU A 310 -8.76 -9.98 -4.16
N GLY A 311 -9.13 -10.74 -3.16
CA GLY A 311 -10.39 -10.58 -2.45
C GLY A 311 -10.55 -9.25 -1.69
N ILE A 312 -9.56 -8.38 -1.68
CA ILE A 312 -9.64 -7.02 -1.10
C ILE A 312 -10.27 -6.02 -2.08
N VAL A 313 -10.28 -6.34 -3.38
CA VAL A 313 -10.85 -5.47 -4.42
C VAL A 313 -12.37 -5.54 -4.40
N ASP A 314 -13.03 -4.42 -4.07
CA ASP A 314 -14.50 -4.34 -4.05
C ASP A 314 -15.08 -4.14 -5.45
N PHE A 315 -14.38 -3.41 -6.31
CA PHE A 315 -14.84 -3.14 -7.67
C PHE A 315 -13.69 -2.88 -8.64
N GLU A 316 -13.96 -3.13 -9.91
CA GLU A 316 -13.12 -2.78 -11.04
C GLU A 316 -13.82 -1.75 -11.91
N SER A 317 -13.07 -0.83 -12.51
CA SER A 317 -13.58 0.21 -13.39
C SER A 317 -12.63 0.41 -14.57
N SER A 318 -13.13 0.99 -15.65
CA SER A 318 -12.31 1.31 -16.81
C SER A 318 -11.54 2.63 -16.63
N LEU A 319 -10.48 2.82 -17.44
CA LEU A 319 -9.75 4.10 -17.47
C LEU A 319 -10.66 5.28 -17.87
N SER A 320 -11.70 5.03 -18.68
CA SER A 320 -12.65 6.07 -19.11
C SER A 320 -13.62 6.48 -18.00
N ASP A 321 -13.82 5.65 -17.00
CA ASP A 321 -14.74 5.89 -15.88
C ASP A 321 -13.99 6.25 -14.58
N VAL A 322 -12.75 6.74 -14.69
CA VAL A 322 -11.86 7.00 -13.54
C VAL A 322 -12.47 7.97 -12.53
N ASP A 323 -13.19 9.03 -12.96
CA ASP A 323 -13.88 9.95 -12.03
C ASP A 323 -14.93 9.24 -11.18
N ASP A 324 -15.73 8.37 -11.81
CA ASP A 324 -16.75 7.59 -11.10
C ASP A 324 -16.09 6.59 -10.14
N ALA A 325 -14.97 5.97 -10.52
CA ALA A 325 -14.20 5.07 -9.67
C ALA A 325 -13.63 5.80 -8.44
N PHE A 326 -13.10 7.02 -8.61
CA PHE A 326 -12.63 7.83 -7.48
C PHE A 326 -13.76 8.24 -6.53
N ASN A 327 -14.93 8.62 -7.09
CA ASN A 327 -16.11 8.89 -6.27
C ASN A 327 -16.56 7.64 -5.48
N GLN A 328 -16.51 6.46 -6.10
CA GLN A 328 -16.89 5.22 -5.45
C GLN A 328 -15.90 4.80 -4.36
N VAL A 329 -14.58 4.90 -4.59
CA VAL A 329 -13.58 4.50 -3.59
C VAL A 329 -13.57 5.38 -2.34
N MET A 330 -14.11 6.60 -2.43
CA MET A 330 -14.30 7.51 -1.28
C MET A 330 -15.49 7.14 -0.38
N GLU A 331 -16.35 6.19 -0.79
CA GLU A 331 -17.42 5.71 0.07
C GLU A 331 -16.84 4.94 1.28
N PRO A 332 -17.26 5.24 2.53
CA PRO A 332 -16.63 4.67 3.73
C PRO A 332 -16.61 3.14 3.80
N ALA A 333 -17.59 2.47 3.18
CA ALA A 333 -17.69 1.01 3.16
C ALA A 333 -16.71 0.35 2.18
N VAL A 334 -16.22 1.07 1.18
CA VAL A 334 -15.33 0.55 0.16
C VAL A 334 -13.91 0.40 0.72
N VAL A 335 -13.31 -0.74 0.45
CA VAL A 335 -11.92 -1.03 0.82
C VAL A 335 -10.98 -0.69 -0.32
N LYS A 336 -11.20 -1.25 -1.52
CA LYS A 336 -10.27 -1.10 -2.64
C LYS A 336 -10.98 -1.04 -4.00
N GLY A 337 -10.62 -0.04 -4.80
CA GLY A 337 -10.98 0.05 -6.21
C GLY A 337 -9.78 -0.25 -7.11
N MET A 338 -10.06 -0.79 -8.29
CA MET A 338 -9.08 -1.11 -9.33
C MET A 338 -9.49 -0.45 -10.65
N ILE A 339 -8.53 0.10 -11.38
CA ILE A 339 -8.69 0.51 -12.77
C ILE A 339 -8.09 -0.56 -13.65
N SER A 340 -8.94 -1.22 -14.46
CA SER A 340 -8.53 -2.26 -15.40
C SER A 340 -8.49 -1.68 -16.82
N LEU A 341 -7.38 -1.93 -17.51
CA LEU A 341 -7.09 -1.41 -18.85
C LEU A 341 -7.09 -2.57 -19.87
N ASP A 342 -8.18 -3.34 -19.92
CA ASP A 342 -8.33 -4.36 -20.93
C ASP A 342 -8.48 -3.76 -22.33
N ASP A 343 -8.06 -4.52 -23.37
CA ASP A 343 -8.16 -4.11 -24.77
C ASP A 343 -9.63 -3.80 -25.14
N GLU A 344 -10.02 -2.51 -25.14
CA GLU A 344 -11.25 -2.04 -25.79
C GLU A 344 -11.05 -1.87 -27.29
#